data_495fd924486f34cbb7bedd56f98f9389
#
_entry.id   495fd924486f34cbb7bedd56f98f9389
#
_cell.length_a   1.000
_cell.length_b   1.000
_cell.length_c   1.000
_cell.angle_alpha   90.00
_cell.angle_beta   90.00
_cell.angle_gamma   90.00
#
_symmetry.space_group_name_H-M   'P 1'
#
loop_
_entity.id
_entity.type
_entity.pdbx_description
1 polymer ?
#
loop_
_entity_poly.entity_id
_entity_poly.type
_entity_poly.pdbx_seq_one_letter_code
_entity_poly.pdbx_strand_id
1 'polypeptide(L)' 'MWREAEPGERDFCQGLVHVAVSRHLERRESLTGMRSQLGKARRRLAPYAPAHLAVDIAAVVAWCDRSLEAGGCDGSPPV' A
#
# COMPACT_ATOMS: atom_id res chain seq x y z
N MET A 1 -17.06 -13.73 -6.55
CA MET A 1 -17.52 -12.61 -7.27
C MET A 1 -17.14 -11.34 -6.59
N TRP A 2 -16.71 -10.39 -7.39
CA TRP A 2 -16.26 -9.13 -6.90
C TRP A 2 -17.25 -8.40 -6.06
N ARG A 3 -18.44 -8.23 -6.58
CA ARG A 3 -19.41 -7.39 -5.94
C ARG A 3 -19.89 -7.92 -4.61
N GLU A 4 -19.49 -9.13 -4.29
CA GLU A 4 -19.86 -9.70 -3.01
C GLU A 4 -18.78 -9.52 -1.97
N ALA A 5 -17.66 -8.91 -2.35
CA ALA A 5 -16.65 -8.58 -1.36
C ALA A 5 -17.23 -7.56 -0.38
N GLU A 6 -16.94 -7.78 0.90
CA GLU A 6 -17.40 -6.86 1.92
C GLU A 6 -16.67 -5.55 1.81
N PRO A 7 -17.27 -4.43 2.28
CA PRO A 7 -16.59 -3.14 2.19
C PRO A 7 -15.19 -3.16 2.79
N GLY A 8 -14.98 -3.92 3.88
CA GLY A 8 -13.66 -4.04 4.48
C GLY A 8 -12.67 -4.69 3.54
N GLU A 9 -13.09 -5.76 2.86
CA GLU A 9 -12.21 -6.43 1.91
C GLU A 9 -11.88 -5.54 0.73
N ARG A 10 -12.81 -4.70 0.31
CA ARG A 10 -12.56 -3.78 -0.78
C ARG A 10 -11.46 -2.78 -0.42
N ASP A 11 -11.49 -2.23 0.80
CA ASP A 11 -10.46 -1.30 1.23
C ASP A 11 -9.10 -1.98 1.32
N PHE A 12 -9.06 -3.22 1.79
CA PHE A 12 -7.83 -3.99 1.84
C PHE A 12 -7.24 -4.17 0.44
N CYS A 13 -8.06 -4.59 -0.52
CA CYS A 13 -7.60 -4.77 -1.89
C CYS A 13 -7.13 -3.45 -2.49
N GLN A 14 -7.84 -2.37 -2.24
CA GLN A 14 -7.43 -1.07 -2.75
C GLN A 14 -6.11 -0.61 -2.15
N GLY A 15 -5.89 -0.90 -0.88
CA GLY A 15 -4.62 -0.58 -0.24
C GLY A 15 -3.46 -1.27 -0.95
N LEU A 16 -3.62 -2.55 -1.28
CA LEU A 16 -2.58 -3.28 -2.01
C LEU A 16 -2.40 -2.74 -3.42
N VAL A 17 -3.49 -2.33 -4.08
CA VAL A 17 -3.40 -1.72 -5.40
C VAL A 17 -2.60 -0.41 -5.32
N HIS A 18 -2.85 0.40 -4.29
CA HIS A 18 -2.09 1.64 -4.12
C HIS A 18 -0.60 1.38 -3.95
N VAL A 19 -0.23 0.30 -3.24
CA VAL A 19 1.19 -0.08 -3.12
C VAL A 19 1.77 -0.38 -4.50
N ALA A 20 1.06 -1.17 -5.29
CA ALA A 20 1.53 -1.53 -6.63
C ALA A 20 1.65 -0.31 -7.54
N VAL A 21 0.66 0.59 -7.47
CA VAL A 21 0.66 1.81 -8.29
C VAL A 21 1.81 2.73 -7.88
N SER A 22 2.11 2.82 -6.57
CA SER A 22 3.22 3.66 -6.12
C SER A 22 4.54 3.21 -6.74
N ARG A 23 4.77 1.90 -6.84
CA ARG A 23 5.98 1.38 -7.46
C ARG A 23 6.02 1.67 -8.95
N HIS A 24 4.88 1.57 -9.62
CA HIS A 24 4.79 1.90 -11.03
C HIS A 24 5.11 3.38 -11.27
N LEU A 25 4.57 4.27 -10.44
CA LEU A 25 4.81 5.68 -10.57
C LEU A 25 6.25 6.05 -10.26
N GLU A 26 6.89 5.34 -9.33
CA GLU A 26 8.31 5.54 -9.06
C GLU A 26 9.14 5.26 -10.29
N ARG A 27 8.85 4.16 -11.00
CA ARG A 27 9.57 3.83 -12.23
C ARG A 27 9.40 4.89 -13.30
N ARG A 28 8.25 5.55 -13.30
CA ARG A 28 7.99 6.63 -14.25
C ARG A 28 8.46 7.98 -13.74
N GLU A 29 9.14 7.98 -12.60
CA GLU A 29 9.70 9.18 -11.97
C GLU A 29 8.64 10.20 -11.59
N SER A 30 7.42 9.75 -11.35
CA SER A 30 6.33 10.59 -10.86
C SER A 30 6.31 10.52 -9.34
N LEU A 31 7.25 11.22 -8.69
CA LEU A 31 7.43 11.09 -7.25
C LEU A 31 6.25 11.65 -6.45
N THR A 32 5.64 12.73 -6.93
CA THR A 32 4.47 13.29 -6.26
C THR A 32 3.32 12.28 -6.25
N GLY A 33 3.07 11.65 -7.41
CA GLY A 33 2.03 10.62 -7.51
C GLY A 33 2.35 9.41 -6.65
N MET A 34 3.63 9.00 -6.64
CA MET A 34 4.07 7.88 -5.82
C MET A 34 3.80 8.14 -4.33
N ARG A 35 4.16 9.31 -3.84
CA ARG A 35 3.95 9.65 -2.43
C ARG A 35 2.47 9.69 -2.09
N SER A 36 1.64 10.20 -2.99
CA SER A 36 0.20 10.22 -2.79
C SER A 36 -0.35 8.79 -2.66
N GLN A 37 0.11 7.88 -3.52
CA GLN A 37 -0.33 6.49 -3.48
C GLN A 37 0.14 5.79 -2.21
N LEU A 38 1.37 6.03 -1.78
CA LEU A 38 1.88 5.45 -0.54
C LEU A 38 1.06 5.91 0.66
N GLY A 39 0.71 7.18 0.72
CA GLY A 39 -0.12 7.70 1.81
C GLY A 39 -1.50 7.06 1.81
N LYS A 40 -2.09 6.87 0.65
CA LYS A 40 -3.40 6.20 0.55
C LYS A 40 -3.30 4.74 0.95
N ALA A 41 -2.24 4.05 0.51
CA ALA A 41 -2.04 2.64 0.87
C ALA A 41 -1.94 2.48 2.38
N ARG A 42 -1.11 3.30 3.01
CA ARG A 42 -0.92 3.25 4.46
C ARG A 42 -2.24 3.46 5.19
N ARG A 43 -3.00 4.45 4.75
CA ARG A 43 -4.26 4.80 5.42
C ARG A 43 -5.29 3.69 5.30
N ARG A 44 -5.36 3.07 4.13
CA ARG A 44 -6.33 2.00 3.89
C ARG A 44 -5.93 0.69 4.56
N LEU A 45 -4.63 0.43 4.67
CA LEU A 45 -4.16 -0.85 5.21
C LEU A 45 -4.01 -0.84 6.73
N ALA A 46 -3.78 0.31 7.34
CA ALA A 46 -3.55 0.39 8.79
C ALA A 46 -4.62 -0.32 9.62
N PRO A 47 -5.92 -0.20 9.31
CA PRO A 47 -6.95 -0.87 10.11
C PRO A 47 -6.88 -2.40 10.06
N TYR A 48 -6.14 -2.97 9.11
CA TYR A 48 -6.01 -4.43 8.99
C TYR A 48 -4.77 -4.97 9.68
N ALA A 49 -3.96 -4.10 10.27
CA ALA A 49 -2.79 -4.55 11.01
C ALA A 49 -3.20 -5.37 12.22
N PRO A 50 -2.38 -6.33 12.69
CA PRO A 50 -1.04 -6.62 12.15
C PRO A 50 -1.03 -7.52 10.92
N ALA A 51 -2.11 -8.25 10.64
CA ALA A 51 -2.14 -9.15 9.51
C ALA A 51 -3.56 -9.33 9.02
N HIS A 52 -3.71 -9.62 7.73
CA HIS A 52 -5.01 -9.86 7.14
C HIS A 52 -4.82 -10.76 5.92
N LEU A 53 -5.58 -11.85 5.84
CA LEU A 53 -5.52 -12.82 4.74
C LEU A 53 -4.08 -13.25 4.45
N ALA A 54 -3.35 -13.60 5.50
CA ALA A 54 -1.96 -14.07 5.43
C ALA A 54 -0.97 -13.00 4.94
N VAL A 55 -1.38 -11.74 4.85
CA VAL A 55 -0.48 -10.64 4.51
C VAL A 55 -0.06 -9.93 5.79
N ASP A 56 1.24 -9.69 5.94
CA ASP A 56 1.80 -8.97 7.10
C ASP A 56 1.56 -7.47 6.90
N ILE A 57 0.41 -7.00 7.33
CA ILE A 57 0.01 -5.61 7.12
C ILE A 57 0.91 -4.65 7.89
N ALA A 58 1.34 -5.04 9.10
CA ALA A 58 2.23 -4.18 9.88
C ALA A 58 3.53 -3.93 9.12
N ALA A 59 4.07 -4.96 8.45
CA ALA A 59 5.28 -4.80 7.65
C ALA A 59 5.04 -3.92 6.44
N VAL A 60 3.88 -4.06 5.79
CA VAL A 60 3.55 -3.24 4.63
C VAL A 60 3.40 -1.77 5.02
N VAL A 61 2.71 -1.51 6.14
CA VAL A 61 2.55 -0.13 6.63
C VAL A 61 3.90 0.47 6.98
N ALA A 62 4.77 -0.29 7.64
CA ALA A 62 6.12 0.17 7.97
C ALA A 62 6.93 0.45 6.71
N TRP A 63 6.76 -0.39 5.67
CA TRP A 63 7.41 -0.16 4.39
C TRP A 63 6.94 1.14 3.74
N CYS A 64 5.63 1.42 3.81
CA CYS A 64 5.08 2.67 3.30
C CYS A 64 5.69 3.87 4.04
N ASP A 65 5.81 3.79 5.36
CA ASP A 65 6.36 4.88 6.15
C ASP A 65 7.83 5.12 5.80
N ARG A 66 8.63 4.05 5.68
CA ARG A 66 10.04 4.18 5.31
C ARG A 66 10.18 4.78 3.92
N SER A 67 9.32 4.35 2.99
CA SER A 67 9.36 4.85 1.62
C SER A 67 9.01 6.34 1.57
N LEU A 68 8.02 6.76 2.36
CA LEU A 68 7.64 8.17 2.42
C LEU A 68 8.79 9.02 2.99
N GLU A 69 9.46 8.52 4.01
CA GLU A 69 10.58 9.24 4.60
C GLU A 69 11.77 9.33 3.66
N ALA A 70 12.02 8.25 2.93
CA ALA A 70 13.14 8.21 1.99
C ALA A 70 12.90 8.98 0.70
N GLY A 71 11.64 9.30 0.41
CA GLY A 71 11.30 9.97 -0.84
C GLY A 71 11.25 9.05 -2.04
N GLY A 72 11.22 7.73 -1.81
CA GLY A 72 11.12 6.72 -2.85
C GLY A 72 10.87 5.37 -2.23
N CYS A 73 10.44 4.41 -3.02
CA CYS A 73 10.14 3.08 -2.51
C CYS A 73 11.38 2.44 -1.87
N ASP A 74 11.21 1.91 -0.67
CA ASP A 74 12.29 1.31 0.10
C ASP A 74 12.41 -0.17 -0.30
N GLY A 75 12.96 -0.41 -1.49
CA GLY A 75 13.04 -1.75 -2.02
C GLY A 75 11.69 -2.31 -2.41
N SER A 76 11.56 -3.62 -2.39
CA SER A 76 10.29 -4.27 -2.70
C SER A 76 9.39 -4.27 -1.47
N PRO A 77 8.07 -4.09 -1.65
CA PRO A 77 7.15 -4.19 -0.53
C PRO A 77 7.07 -5.65 -0.04
N PRO A 78 6.81 -5.85 1.26
CA PRO A 78 6.75 -7.20 1.84
C PRO A 78 5.39 -7.86 1.59
N VAL A 79 5.01 -7.96 0.35
CA VAL A 79 3.77 -8.61 -0.06
C VAL A 79 4.04 -9.61 -1.15
#